data_7cfd2fd629134b3b2b4641072175e544
#
_entry.id   7cfd2fd629134b3b2b4641072175e544
#
_cell.length_a   1.000
_cell.length_b   1.000
_cell.length_c   1.000
_cell.angle_alpha   90.00
_cell.angle_beta   90.00
_cell.angle_gamma   90.00
#
_symmetry.space_group_name_H-M   'P 1'
#
loop_
_entity.id
_entity.type
_entity.pdbx_description
1 polymer ?
#
loop_
_entity_poly.entity_id
_entity_poly.type
_entity_poly.pdbx_seq_one_letter_code
_entity_poly.pdbx_strand_id
1 'polypeptide(L)'
;MGTFYICPTPIGNLNDISTRLAQVLSEVDIVYAEDTRVAKKLLSHLNQKKEIRSYFKGNEVKKIDEILNLLDDDKSIAMISDAGTPLISDPGNTLVKELIKSNVEIVSIPGPSSVLVALTLSGFDTEKFTFLGFVPKSGKERAEFFNNIQETQLTLICFTSPNRLKKDLQEFVNKNIENEIVVCRELTKKFETIYRGTANTLLRDIPDTEYKGEVTLVIDKSQKIKTIDIDIEDLTKKLIEFKVPKREIAKIISSITCLLYTSPSPRDFEA
;
A
#
# COMPACT_ATOMS: atom_id res chain seq x y z
N MET A 1 -34.31 5.12 -2.42
CA MET A 1 -33.12 4.28 -2.06
C MET A 1 -32.11 5.15 -1.33
N GLY A 2 -31.72 4.75 -0.14
CA GLY A 2 -30.76 5.51 0.68
C GLY A 2 -29.33 5.49 0.12
N THR A 3 -28.46 6.30 0.73
CA THR A 3 -27.06 6.43 0.32
C THR A 3 -26.12 5.63 1.23
N PHE A 4 -25.12 4.96 0.65
CA PHE A 4 -24.08 4.25 1.39
C PHE A 4 -22.78 5.05 1.42
N TYR A 5 -22.30 5.37 2.61
CA TYR A 5 -21.09 6.16 2.84
C TYR A 5 -19.91 5.29 3.28
N ILE A 6 -18.79 5.39 2.59
CA ILE A 6 -17.50 4.81 3.02
C ILE A 6 -16.74 5.91 3.75
N CYS A 7 -16.55 5.75 5.04
CA CYS A 7 -16.11 6.79 5.95
C CYS A 7 -14.76 6.45 6.61
N PRO A 8 -13.65 7.02 6.15
CA PRO A 8 -12.35 6.89 6.82
C PRO A 8 -12.37 7.49 8.22
N THR A 9 -11.74 6.79 9.16
CA THR A 9 -11.61 7.21 10.55
C THR A 9 -10.15 7.57 10.88
N PRO A 10 -9.90 8.33 11.95
CA PRO A 10 -8.54 8.62 12.41
C PRO A 10 -7.69 7.37 12.61
N ILE A 11 -6.42 7.43 12.22
CA ILE A 11 -5.46 6.31 12.42
C ILE A 11 -4.78 6.33 13.80
N GLY A 12 -5.13 7.30 14.63
CA GLY A 12 -4.57 7.40 15.98
C GLY A 12 -4.90 8.72 16.70
N ASN A 13 -5.04 9.81 15.97
CA ASN A 13 -5.34 11.14 16.52
C ASN A 13 -6.75 11.58 16.15
N LEU A 14 -7.62 11.75 17.13
CA LEU A 14 -9.00 12.17 16.89
C LEU A 14 -9.12 13.58 16.28
N ASN A 15 -8.07 14.40 16.33
CA ASN A 15 -8.05 15.68 15.65
C ASN A 15 -7.97 15.57 14.11
N ASP A 16 -7.68 14.38 13.59
CA ASP A 16 -7.68 14.12 12.15
C ASP A 16 -9.08 13.84 11.58
N ILE A 17 -10.13 14.01 12.40
CA ILE A 17 -11.52 13.92 11.95
C ILE A 17 -11.82 15.08 11.02
N SER A 18 -12.23 14.77 9.78
CA SER A 18 -12.72 15.82 8.88
C SER A 18 -14.09 16.31 9.28
N THR A 19 -14.39 17.59 9.03
CA THR A 19 -15.72 18.18 9.23
C THR A 19 -16.79 17.42 8.46
N ARG A 20 -16.47 16.94 7.24
CA ARG A 20 -17.38 16.16 6.40
C ARG A 20 -17.69 14.79 7.00
N LEU A 21 -16.70 14.10 7.60
CA LEU A 21 -16.94 12.85 8.33
C LEU A 21 -17.89 13.07 9.50
N ALA A 22 -17.65 14.10 10.31
CA ALA A 22 -18.50 14.44 11.46
C ALA A 22 -19.95 14.74 11.02
N GLN A 23 -20.12 15.49 9.93
CA GLN A 23 -21.41 15.80 9.35
C GLN A 23 -22.13 14.52 8.87
N VAL A 24 -21.49 13.69 8.04
CA VAL A 24 -22.10 12.45 7.52
C VAL A 24 -22.51 11.52 8.66
N LEU A 25 -21.65 11.34 9.68
CA LEU A 25 -21.99 10.53 10.85
C LEU A 25 -23.16 11.11 11.66
N SER A 26 -23.40 12.43 11.60
CA SER A 26 -24.57 13.05 12.23
C SER A 26 -25.87 12.82 11.45
N GLU A 27 -25.79 12.66 10.15
CA GLU A 27 -26.94 12.56 9.24
C GLU A 27 -27.41 11.13 8.98
N VAL A 28 -26.48 10.14 8.92
CA VAL A 28 -26.85 8.75 8.62
C VAL A 28 -27.71 8.10 9.69
N ASP A 29 -28.51 7.13 9.29
CA ASP A 29 -29.39 6.36 10.20
C ASP A 29 -28.59 5.31 10.97
N ILE A 30 -27.67 4.60 10.30
CA ILE A 30 -26.98 3.43 10.85
C ILE A 30 -25.49 3.50 10.53
N VAL A 31 -24.65 3.08 11.48
CA VAL A 31 -23.20 2.94 11.30
C VAL A 31 -22.81 1.47 11.39
N TYR A 32 -22.17 0.96 10.33
CA TYR A 32 -21.51 -0.35 10.34
C TYR A 32 -20.04 -0.20 10.65
N ALA A 33 -19.52 -1.03 11.55
CA ALA A 33 -18.14 -1.00 12.00
C ALA A 33 -17.59 -2.41 12.26
N GLU A 34 -16.28 -2.59 12.12
CA GLU A 34 -15.61 -3.86 12.45
C GLU A 34 -15.67 -4.10 13.97
N ASP A 35 -15.16 -3.17 14.77
CA ASP A 35 -15.31 -3.15 16.22
C ASP A 35 -16.28 -2.06 16.68
N THR A 36 -17.46 -2.48 17.13
CA THR A 36 -18.50 -1.54 17.61
C THR A 36 -18.07 -0.74 18.84
N ARG A 37 -17.05 -1.19 19.60
CA ARG A 37 -16.49 -0.46 20.75
C ARG A 37 -15.67 0.74 20.28
N VAL A 38 -14.90 0.57 19.20
CA VAL A 38 -14.12 1.66 18.58
C VAL A 38 -15.08 2.69 17.98
N ALA A 39 -16.09 2.22 17.24
CA ALA A 39 -17.15 3.08 16.70
C ALA A 39 -17.85 3.92 17.78
N LYS A 40 -18.21 3.31 18.92
CA LYS A 40 -18.79 4.02 20.06
C LYS A 40 -17.90 5.12 20.61
N LYS A 41 -16.58 4.90 20.70
CA LYS A 41 -15.64 5.93 21.15
C LYS A 41 -15.59 7.12 20.20
N LEU A 42 -15.53 6.86 18.89
CA LEU A 42 -15.54 7.89 17.86
C LEU A 42 -16.84 8.72 17.93
N LEU A 43 -18.00 8.07 17.93
CA LEU A 43 -19.29 8.75 18.01
C LEU A 43 -19.45 9.53 19.31
N SER A 44 -18.99 9.00 20.45
CA SER A 44 -18.99 9.71 21.73
C SER A 44 -18.12 10.95 21.70
N HIS A 45 -16.95 10.90 21.04
CA HIS A 45 -16.09 12.07 20.85
C HIS A 45 -16.77 13.17 20.02
N LEU A 46 -17.59 12.77 19.05
CA LEU A 46 -18.39 13.66 18.22
C LEU A 46 -19.71 14.09 18.88
N ASN A 47 -19.97 13.68 20.13
CA ASN A 47 -21.24 13.90 20.83
C ASN A 47 -22.47 13.36 20.07
N GLN A 48 -22.32 12.25 19.36
CA GLN A 48 -23.36 11.66 18.54
C GLN A 48 -23.83 10.31 19.12
N LYS A 49 -25.10 10.02 18.96
CA LYS A 49 -25.72 8.74 19.30
C LYS A 49 -26.34 8.15 18.04
N LYS A 50 -25.80 7.01 17.60
CA LYS A 50 -26.26 6.30 16.40
C LYS A 50 -26.46 4.83 16.70
N GLU A 51 -27.31 4.18 15.93
CA GLU A 51 -27.37 2.74 15.87
C GLU A 51 -26.07 2.22 15.25
N ILE A 52 -25.39 1.29 15.94
CA ILE A 52 -24.13 0.71 15.46
C ILE A 52 -24.35 -0.79 15.27
N ARG A 53 -24.03 -1.29 14.09
CA ARG A 53 -24.06 -2.70 13.74
C ARG A 53 -22.67 -3.20 13.39
N SER A 54 -22.39 -4.48 13.70
CA SER A 54 -21.09 -5.08 13.36
C SER A 54 -21.03 -5.53 11.90
N TYR A 55 -19.87 -5.25 11.27
CA TYR A 55 -19.51 -5.75 9.95
C TYR A 55 -18.04 -6.14 9.95
N PHE A 56 -17.73 -7.42 9.98
CA PHE A 56 -16.38 -7.95 10.09
C PHE A 56 -16.16 -9.16 9.18
N LYS A 57 -14.90 -9.50 8.95
CA LYS A 57 -14.54 -10.68 8.16
C LYS A 57 -15.16 -11.95 8.76
N GLY A 58 -16.08 -12.55 8.03
CA GLY A 58 -16.85 -13.74 8.44
C GLY A 58 -18.35 -13.53 8.62
N ASN A 59 -18.85 -12.28 8.73
CA ASN A 59 -20.29 -12.03 8.67
C ASN A 59 -20.73 -11.27 7.39
N GLU A 60 -19.77 -10.91 6.51
CA GLU A 60 -19.97 -10.06 5.34
C GLU A 60 -21.16 -10.51 4.48
N VAL A 61 -21.17 -11.77 4.04
CA VAL A 61 -22.19 -12.30 3.14
C VAL A 61 -23.60 -12.19 3.76
N LYS A 62 -23.72 -12.48 5.07
CA LYS A 62 -25.00 -12.41 5.78
C LYS A 62 -25.52 -10.98 5.94
N LYS A 63 -24.62 -10.00 5.86
CA LYS A 63 -24.96 -8.58 6.04
C LYS A 63 -25.33 -7.87 4.74
N ILE A 64 -25.01 -8.46 3.58
CA ILE A 64 -25.30 -7.82 2.29
C ILE A 64 -26.81 -7.60 2.12
N ASP A 65 -27.62 -8.65 2.29
CA ASP A 65 -29.07 -8.56 2.14
C ASP A 65 -29.70 -7.61 3.17
N GLU A 66 -29.22 -7.63 4.42
CA GLU A 66 -29.66 -6.70 5.47
C GLU A 66 -29.40 -5.24 5.06
N ILE A 67 -28.20 -4.94 4.55
CA ILE A 67 -27.80 -3.59 4.14
C ILE A 67 -28.61 -3.14 2.91
N LEU A 68 -28.77 -4.01 1.91
CA LEU A 68 -29.59 -3.70 0.73
C LEU A 68 -31.03 -3.38 1.08
N ASN A 69 -31.69 -4.19 1.92
CA ASN A 69 -33.04 -3.94 2.38
C ASN A 69 -33.18 -2.60 3.11
N LEU A 70 -32.21 -2.25 3.96
CA LEU A 70 -32.20 -0.95 4.66
C LEU A 70 -32.07 0.23 3.69
N LEU A 71 -31.23 0.09 2.67
CA LEU A 71 -31.06 1.12 1.64
C LEU A 71 -32.32 1.25 0.76
N ASP A 72 -33.01 0.13 0.47
CA ASP A 72 -34.28 0.15 -0.24
C ASP A 72 -35.39 0.84 0.58
N ASP A 73 -35.32 0.75 1.91
CA ASP A 73 -36.18 1.48 2.86
C ASP A 73 -35.74 2.94 3.07
N ASP A 74 -34.98 3.51 2.14
CA ASP A 74 -34.46 4.90 2.15
C ASP A 74 -33.56 5.23 3.35
N LYS A 75 -32.98 4.22 4.06
CA LYS A 75 -32.04 4.43 5.14
C LYS A 75 -30.65 4.77 4.61
N SER A 76 -30.02 5.78 5.18
CA SER A 76 -28.62 6.11 4.90
C SER A 76 -27.69 5.38 5.86
N ILE A 77 -26.60 4.85 5.31
CA ILE A 77 -25.68 3.96 6.04
C ILE A 77 -24.24 4.46 5.90
N ALA A 78 -23.51 4.54 7.02
CA ALA A 78 -22.07 4.75 7.00
C ALA A 78 -21.34 3.45 7.36
N MET A 79 -20.31 3.11 6.59
CA MET A 79 -19.33 2.09 6.95
C MET A 79 -18.05 2.78 7.41
N ILE A 80 -17.58 2.43 8.60
CA ILE A 80 -16.31 2.88 9.17
C ILE A 80 -15.40 1.70 9.46
N SER A 81 -14.08 1.91 9.38
CA SER A 81 -13.06 0.97 9.88
C SER A 81 -12.62 1.34 11.29
N ASP A 82 -11.87 0.47 11.93
CA ASP A 82 -11.28 0.75 13.25
C ASP A 82 -10.24 1.87 13.17
N ALA A 83 -9.51 1.95 12.06
CA ALA A 83 -8.52 2.99 11.78
C ALA A 83 -8.27 3.16 10.28
N GLY A 84 -8.30 4.39 9.79
CA GLY A 84 -8.01 4.69 8.39
C GLY A 84 -9.18 4.49 7.44
N THR A 85 -8.89 4.14 6.20
CA THR A 85 -9.87 4.04 5.12
C THR A 85 -10.42 2.62 5.04
N PRO A 86 -11.75 2.42 5.17
CA PRO A 86 -12.39 1.12 5.00
C PRO A 86 -12.01 0.45 3.67
N LEU A 87 -12.07 -0.87 3.60
CA LEU A 87 -11.74 -1.71 2.44
C LEU A 87 -10.22 -1.87 2.17
N ILE A 88 -9.39 -0.99 2.70
CA ILE A 88 -7.94 -1.05 2.50
C ILE A 88 -7.33 -1.96 3.58
N SER A 89 -7.19 -3.24 3.28
CA SER A 89 -6.87 -4.34 4.21
C SER A 89 -7.98 -4.70 5.20
N ASP A 90 -9.16 -4.10 5.04
CA ASP A 90 -10.36 -4.29 5.84
C ASP A 90 -11.47 -5.02 5.06
N PRO A 91 -12.51 -5.54 5.72
CA PRO A 91 -13.65 -6.16 5.05
C PRO A 91 -14.48 -5.14 4.26
N GLY A 92 -15.29 -5.62 3.26
CA GLY A 92 -16.30 -4.81 2.58
C GLY A 92 -16.21 -4.81 1.05
N ASN A 93 -15.14 -5.32 0.44
CA ASN A 93 -15.03 -5.35 -1.03
C ASN A 93 -16.19 -6.08 -1.71
N THR A 94 -16.66 -7.19 -1.12
CA THR A 94 -17.80 -7.94 -1.65
C THR A 94 -19.10 -7.13 -1.53
N LEU A 95 -19.31 -6.44 -0.41
CA LEU A 95 -20.46 -5.57 -0.22
C LEU A 95 -20.50 -4.47 -1.27
N VAL A 96 -19.39 -3.72 -1.45
CA VAL A 96 -19.35 -2.63 -2.43
C VAL A 96 -19.65 -3.13 -3.85
N LYS A 97 -19.18 -4.32 -4.22
CA LYS A 97 -19.54 -4.94 -5.51
C LYS A 97 -21.02 -5.18 -5.66
N GLU A 98 -21.70 -5.67 -4.63
CA GLU A 98 -23.14 -5.93 -4.66
C GLU A 98 -23.94 -4.62 -4.65
N LEU A 99 -23.53 -3.61 -3.88
CA LEU A 99 -24.14 -2.29 -3.90
C LEU A 99 -24.08 -1.64 -5.30
N ILE A 100 -22.94 -1.75 -5.99
CA ILE A 100 -22.77 -1.26 -7.37
C ILE A 100 -23.74 -1.99 -8.31
N LYS A 101 -23.86 -3.32 -8.21
CA LYS A 101 -24.81 -4.11 -9.03
C LYS A 101 -26.25 -3.71 -8.80
N SER A 102 -26.58 -3.33 -7.57
CA SER A 102 -27.92 -2.89 -7.17
C SER A 102 -28.18 -1.40 -7.45
N ASN A 103 -27.27 -0.70 -8.14
CA ASN A 103 -27.35 0.73 -8.45
C ASN A 103 -27.54 1.63 -7.20
N VAL A 104 -26.98 1.23 -6.07
CA VAL A 104 -26.97 2.04 -4.85
C VAL A 104 -26.03 3.23 -5.02
N GLU A 105 -26.43 4.41 -4.56
CA GLU A 105 -25.53 5.55 -4.48
C GLU A 105 -24.47 5.31 -3.41
N ILE A 106 -23.19 5.30 -3.82
CA ILE A 106 -22.04 5.11 -2.93
C ILE A 106 -21.22 6.39 -2.89
N VAL A 107 -21.01 6.93 -1.69
CA VAL A 107 -20.22 8.13 -1.47
C VAL A 107 -18.99 7.77 -0.64
N SER A 108 -17.78 7.97 -1.16
CA SER A 108 -16.54 7.83 -0.41
C SER A 108 -16.08 9.17 0.12
N ILE A 109 -15.83 9.25 1.42
CA ILE A 109 -15.32 10.46 2.09
C ILE A 109 -13.78 10.41 2.05
N PRO A 110 -13.07 11.43 1.55
CA PRO A 110 -11.62 11.52 1.69
C PRO A 110 -11.21 11.59 3.16
N GLY A 111 -10.16 10.87 3.53
CA GLY A 111 -9.75 10.88 4.94
C GLY A 111 -8.40 10.19 5.23
N PRO A 112 -8.10 9.93 6.50
CA PRO A 112 -6.83 9.40 6.95
C PRO A 112 -6.47 8.05 6.32
N SER A 113 -5.16 7.90 6.01
CA SER A 113 -4.60 6.66 5.49
C SER A 113 -3.16 6.50 5.96
N SER A 114 -2.86 5.45 6.72
CA SER A 114 -1.49 5.14 7.15
C SER A 114 -0.55 4.86 5.98
N VAL A 115 -1.08 4.37 4.86
CA VAL A 115 -0.32 4.13 3.63
C VAL A 115 0.24 5.44 3.09
N LEU A 116 -0.60 6.46 2.92
CA LEU A 116 -0.17 7.75 2.37
C LEU A 116 0.67 8.54 3.38
N VAL A 117 0.31 8.51 4.67
CA VAL A 117 1.10 9.17 5.71
C VAL A 117 2.51 8.58 5.79
N ALA A 118 2.64 7.24 5.78
CA ALA A 118 3.95 6.59 5.78
C ALA A 118 4.77 6.93 4.52
N LEU A 119 4.13 6.93 3.34
CA LEU A 119 4.77 7.27 2.08
C LEU A 119 5.33 8.70 2.10
N THR A 120 4.54 9.68 2.55
CA THR A 120 4.99 11.07 2.62
C THR A 120 6.12 11.29 3.64
N LEU A 121 6.16 10.49 4.70
CA LEU A 121 7.23 10.53 5.71
C LEU A 121 8.50 9.78 5.29
N SER A 122 8.42 8.93 4.27
CA SER A 122 9.55 8.10 3.85
C SER A 122 10.68 8.90 3.19
N GLY A 123 10.35 9.91 2.40
CA GLY A 123 11.29 10.63 1.54
C GLY A 123 11.64 9.87 0.26
N PHE A 124 10.97 8.74 -0.02
CA PHE A 124 11.14 7.96 -1.25
C PHE A 124 10.29 8.49 -2.38
N ASP A 125 10.43 7.90 -3.57
CA ASP A 125 9.65 8.26 -4.74
C ASP A 125 8.14 8.04 -4.49
N THR A 126 7.36 9.11 -4.64
CA THR A 126 5.91 9.10 -4.42
C THR A 126 5.09 9.08 -5.71
N GLU A 127 5.72 9.24 -6.88
CA GLU A 127 5.00 9.29 -8.15
C GLU A 127 4.40 7.92 -8.50
N LYS A 128 5.16 6.85 -8.23
CA LYS A 128 4.73 5.48 -8.50
C LYS A 128 5.05 4.59 -7.31
N PHE A 129 4.04 4.03 -6.70
CA PHE A 129 4.17 3.12 -5.57
C PHE A 129 3.16 1.98 -5.63
N THR A 130 3.41 0.93 -4.88
CA THR A 130 2.50 -0.21 -4.74
C THR A 130 2.24 -0.51 -3.28
N PHE A 131 0.96 -0.63 -2.91
CA PHE A 131 0.56 -1.13 -1.61
C PHE A 131 0.31 -2.64 -1.69
N LEU A 132 1.02 -3.41 -0.85
CA LEU A 132 1.02 -4.87 -0.85
C LEU A 132 0.15 -5.51 0.24
N GLY A 133 -0.55 -4.69 1.04
CA GLY A 133 -1.28 -5.20 2.20
C GLY A 133 -0.34 -5.69 3.31
N PHE A 134 -0.76 -6.73 4.05
CA PHE A 134 0.06 -7.30 5.12
C PHE A 134 1.13 -8.26 4.61
N VAL A 135 2.34 -8.16 5.19
CA VAL A 135 3.39 -9.16 4.96
C VAL A 135 2.86 -10.57 5.30
N PRO A 136 2.86 -11.53 4.37
CA PRO A 136 2.34 -12.87 4.61
C PRO A 136 3.07 -13.57 5.77
N LYS A 137 2.34 -14.38 6.55
CA LYS A 137 2.88 -15.01 7.77
C LYS A 137 3.92 -16.09 7.48
N SER A 138 3.69 -16.91 6.46
CA SER A 138 4.51 -18.08 6.10
C SER A 138 4.15 -18.61 4.72
N GLY A 139 4.84 -19.66 4.29
CA GLY A 139 4.52 -20.42 3.09
C GLY A 139 4.95 -19.75 1.79
N LYS A 140 4.35 -20.22 0.69
CA LYS A 140 4.66 -19.79 -0.68
C LYS A 140 4.40 -18.31 -0.89
N GLU A 141 3.27 -17.80 -0.39
CA GLU A 141 2.90 -16.39 -0.48
C GLU A 141 3.97 -15.46 0.13
N ARG A 142 4.56 -15.87 1.28
CA ARG A 142 5.65 -15.10 1.90
C ARG A 142 6.91 -15.10 1.03
N ALA A 143 7.27 -16.24 0.46
CA ALA A 143 8.44 -16.34 -0.43
C ALA A 143 8.26 -15.45 -1.68
N GLU A 144 7.09 -15.51 -2.31
CA GLU A 144 6.72 -14.69 -3.46
C GLU A 144 6.72 -13.19 -3.12
N PHE A 145 6.20 -12.82 -1.95
CA PHE A 145 6.20 -11.44 -1.48
C PHE A 145 7.61 -10.85 -1.46
N PHE A 146 8.58 -11.53 -0.85
CA PHE A 146 9.96 -11.05 -0.79
C PHE A 146 10.69 -11.10 -2.14
N ASN A 147 10.37 -12.06 -3.00
CA ASN A 147 10.92 -12.09 -4.36
C ASN A 147 10.44 -10.90 -5.19
N ASN A 148 9.14 -10.55 -5.08
CA ASN A 148 8.58 -9.37 -5.74
C ASN A 148 9.25 -8.06 -5.29
N ILE A 149 9.65 -7.96 -4.02
CA ILE A 149 10.40 -6.78 -3.53
C ILE A 149 11.73 -6.63 -4.26
N GLN A 150 12.45 -7.73 -4.52
CA GLN A 150 13.74 -7.69 -5.21
C GLN A 150 13.63 -7.27 -6.68
N GLU A 151 12.49 -7.55 -7.31
CA GLU A 151 12.29 -7.36 -8.74
C GLU A 151 11.64 -6.02 -9.09
N THR A 152 10.96 -5.39 -8.12
CA THR A 152 10.23 -4.16 -8.38
C THR A 152 11.13 -2.92 -8.44
N GLN A 153 10.76 -2.02 -9.33
CA GLN A 153 11.37 -0.69 -9.48
C GLN A 153 10.47 0.41 -8.90
N LEU A 154 9.50 0.04 -8.06
CA LEU A 154 8.56 0.96 -7.43
C LEU A 154 8.80 1.03 -5.92
N THR A 155 8.45 2.15 -5.32
CA THR A 155 8.32 2.25 -3.87
C THR A 155 7.20 1.30 -3.41
N LEU A 156 7.48 0.47 -2.42
CA LEU A 156 6.53 -0.49 -1.88
C LEU A 156 6.09 -0.09 -0.48
N ILE A 157 4.82 -0.33 -0.19
CA ILE A 157 4.26 -0.08 1.14
C ILE A 157 3.57 -1.36 1.60
N CYS A 158 3.79 -1.76 2.85
CA CYS A 158 3.10 -2.90 3.43
C CYS A 158 2.88 -2.73 4.93
N PHE A 159 1.95 -3.51 5.47
CA PHE A 159 1.70 -3.59 6.89
C PHE A 159 2.38 -4.81 7.51
N THR A 160 2.86 -4.64 8.73
CA THR A 160 3.28 -5.76 9.57
C THR A 160 2.83 -5.55 11.01
N SER A 161 2.83 -6.62 11.80
CA SER A 161 2.58 -6.48 13.24
C SER A 161 3.89 -6.23 13.99
N PRO A 162 3.85 -5.50 15.11
CA PRO A 162 5.04 -5.24 15.92
C PRO A 162 5.81 -6.52 16.30
N ASN A 163 5.09 -7.58 16.69
CA ASN A 163 5.68 -8.87 17.07
C ASN A 163 6.37 -9.60 15.91
N ARG A 164 6.13 -9.19 14.66
CA ARG A 164 6.71 -9.81 13.47
C ARG A 164 7.76 -8.94 12.81
N LEU A 165 7.83 -7.67 13.16
CA LEU A 165 8.70 -6.69 12.51
C LEU A 165 10.13 -7.18 12.39
N LYS A 166 10.74 -7.64 13.49
CA LYS A 166 12.13 -8.15 13.46
C LYS A 166 12.30 -9.39 12.61
N LYS A 167 11.32 -10.30 12.65
CA LYS A 167 11.31 -11.49 11.78
C LYS A 167 11.18 -11.10 10.30
N ASP A 168 10.37 -10.10 10.01
CA ASP A 168 10.21 -9.61 8.64
C ASP A 168 11.48 -8.91 8.16
N LEU A 169 12.12 -8.05 8.99
CA LEU A 169 13.40 -7.44 8.68
C LEU A 169 14.54 -8.47 8.50
N GLN A 170 14.55 -9.53 9.33
CA GLN A 170 15.54 -10.60 9.18
C GLN A 170 15.42 -11.31 7.81
N GLU A 171 14.22 -11.39 7.25
CA GLU A 171 14.03 -11.99 5.94
C GLU A 171 14.63 -11.15 4.81
N PHE A 172 14.62 -9.79 4.94
CA PHE A 172 15.36 -8.93 4.01
C PHE A 172 16.86 -9.25 4.04
N VAL A 173 17.42 -9.43 5.23
CA VAL A 173 18.85 -9.79 5.39
C VAL A 173 19.13 -11.15 4.78
N ASN A 174 18.33 -12.17 5.11
CA ASN A 174 18.50 -13.55 4.62
C ASN A 174 18.46 -13.63 3.08
N LYS A 175 17.71 -12.74 2.44
CA LYS A 175 17.56 -12.68 0.98
C LYS A 175 18.49 -11.66 0.31
N ASN A 176 19.40 -11.05 1.05
CA ASN A 176 20.29 -9.98 0.56
C ASN A 176 19.52 -8.83 -0.12
N ILE A 177 18.40 -8.42 0.47
CA ILE A 177 17.61 -7.27 0.02
C ILE A 177 18.17 -6.03 0.74
N GLU A 178 18.86 -5.18 0.00
CA GLU A 178 19.58 -4.01 0.54
C GLU A 178 18.83 -2.69 0.40
N ASN A 179 17.54 -2.76 0.05
CA ASN A 179 16.69 -1.58 -0.07
C ASN A 179 16.69 -0.77 1.23
N GLU A 180 16.64 0.55 1.12
CA GLU A 180 16.31 1.42 2.24
C GLU A 180 14.86 1.17 2.65
N ILE A 181 14.63 1.14 3.95
CA ILE A 181 13.32 0.86 4.55
C ILE A 181 13.02 1.95 5.57
N VAL A 182 11.80 2.43 5.56
CA VAL A 182 11.24 3.28 6.61
C VAL A 182 10.21 2.47 7.39
N VAL A 183 10.43 2.36 8.69
CA VAL A 183 9.51 1.72 9.63
C VAL A 183 8.73 2.81 10.34
N CYS A 184 7.46 2.95 10.01
CA CYS A 184 6.54 3.88 10.68
C CYS A 184 5.71 3.12 11.70
N ARG A 185 5.87 3.45 12.98
CA ARG A 185 5.15 2.82 14.08
C ARG A 185 4.23 3.82 14.75
N GLU A 186 2.99 3.42 15.04
CA GLU A 186 2.01 4.19 15.80
C GLU A 186 1.80 5.61 15.23
N LEU A 187 1.68 5.72 13.89
CA LEU A 187 1.49 6.98 13.19
C LEU A 187 0.33 7.80 13.81
N THR A 188 0.55 9.09 13.97
CA THR A 188 -0.34 10.09 14.58
C THR A 188 -0.62 9.91 16.08
N LYS A 189 -0.14 8.83 16.71
CA LYS A 189 -0.35 8.52 18.12
C LYS A 189 0.76 9.13 18.98
N LYS A 190 0.54 9.13 20.31
CA LYS A 190 1.48 9.70 21.30
C LYS A 190 2.90 9.10 21.21
N PHE A 191 3.03 7.85 20.79
CA PHE A 191 4.30 7.12 20.69
C PHE A 191 4.69 6.84 19.24
N GLU A 192 4.34 7.76 18.35
CA GLU A 192 4.80 7.72 16.96
C GLU A 192 6.32 7.63 16.92
N THR A 193 6.82 6.65 16.17
CA THR A 193 8.26 6.44 16.00
C THR A 193 8.56 6.07 14.56
N ILE A 194 9.60 6.69 13.99
CA ILE A 194 10.00 6.46 12.62
C ILE A 194 11.48 6.08 12.60
N TYR A 195 11.78 4.88 12.10
CA TYR A 195 13.14 4.39 11.89
C TYR A 195 13.44 4.35 10.39
N ARG A 196 14.68 4.66 10.01
CA ARG A 196 15.14 4.68 8.62
C ARG A 196 16.46 3.95 8.48
N GLY A 197 16.64 3.20 7.40
CA GLY A 197 17.89 2.53 7.06
C GLY A 197 17.65 1.18 6.39
N THR A 198 18.73 0.45 6.16
CA THR A 198 18.65 -0.93 5.66
C THR A 198 18.13 -1.88 6.73
N ALA A 199 17.70 -3.08 6.34
CA ALA A 199 17.22 -4.08 7.30
C ALA A 199 18.28 -4.41 8.38
N ASN A 200 19.56 -4.46 8.04
CA ASN A 200 20.66 -4.67 9.00
C ASN A 200 20.74 -3.55 10.04
N THR A 201 20.64 -2.31 9.61
CA THR A 201 20.66 -1.14 10.50
C THR A 201 19.44 -1.15 11.42
N LEU A 202 18.25 -1.38 10.85
CA LEU A 202 16.98 -1.40 11.57
C LEU A 202 16.92 -2.51 12.63
N LEU A 203 17.47 -3.70 12.34
CA LEU A 203 17.54 -4.80 13.30
C LEU A 203 18.38 -4.45 14.53
N ARG A 204 19.41 -3.65 14.36
CA ARG A 204 20.27 -3.17 15.47
C ARG A 204 19.61 -2.03 16.24
N ASP A 205 18.99 -1.09 15.54
CA ASP A 205 18.54 0.19 16.12
C ASP A 205 17.13 0.10 16.74
N ILE A 206 16.31 -0.86 16.30
CA ILE A 206 14.98 -1.09 16.87
C ILE A 206 15.11 -1.94 18.14
N PRO A 207 14.71 -1.43 19.32
CA PRO A 207 14.84 -2.15 20.59
C PRO A 207 14.09 -3.50 20.63
N ASP A 208 14.56 -4.44 21.48
CA ASP A 208 13.95 -5.77 21.66
C ASP A 208 12.73 -5.78 22.62
N THR A 209 12.07 -4.66 22.77
CA THR A 209 10.88 -4.56 23.59
C THR A 209 9.65 -5.00 22.81
N GLU A 210 8.68 -5.62 23.49
CA GLU A 210 7.37 -5.90 22.90
C GLU A 210 6.72 -4.59 22.49
N TYR A 211 6.58 -4.40 21.20
CA TYR A 211 5.83 -3.29 20.66
C TYR A 211 4.35 -3.64 20.58
N LYS A 212 3.52 -2.77 21.12
CA LYS A 212 2.09 -2.75 20.82
C LYS A 212 1.85 -1.79 19.67
N GLY A 213 0.74 -1.97 18.94
CA GLY A 213 0.27 -1.04 17.96
C GLY A 213 0.43 -1.51 16.52
N GLU A 214 0.53 -0.57 15.60
CA GLU A 214 0.50 -0.78 14.17
C GLU A 214 1.80 -0.33 13.53
N VAL A 215 2.25 -1.07 12.51
CA VAL A 215 3.48 -0.79 11.79
C VAL A 215 3.24 -0.79 10.30
N THR A 216 3.61 0.32 9.67
CA THR A 216 3.67 0.46 8.21
C THR A 216 5.13 0.50 7.77
N LEU A 217 5.49 -0.34 6.82
CA LEU A 217 6.81 -0.34 6.17
C LEU A 217 6.70 0.37 4.84
N VAL A 218 7.64 1.25 4.55
CA VAL A 218 7.88 1.79 3.21
C VAL A 218 9.26 1.33 2.77
N ILE A 219 9.34 0.72 1.61
CA ILE A 219 10.56 0.12 1.07
C ILE A 219 10.87 0.86 -0.22
N ASP A 220 12.07 1.42 -0.32
CA ASP A 220 12.49 2.11 -1.52
C ASP A 220 12.57 1.15 -2.71
N LYS A 221 12.46 1.69 -3.90
CA LYS A 221 12.65 0.91 -5.13
C LYS A 221 14.03 0.23 -5.12
N SER A 222 14.10 -0.95 -5.70
CA SER A 222 15.38 -1.65 -5.82
C SER A 222 16.39 -0.77 -6.56
N GLN A 223 17.51 -0.46 -5.90
CA GLN A 223 18.65 0.23 -6.54
C GLN A 223 19.46 -0.72 -7.43
N LYS A 224 19.19 -2.02 -7.34
CA LYS A 224 19.71 -2.96 -8.31
C LYS A 224 19.01 -2.73 -9.65
N ILE A 225 19.47 -1.71 -10.37
CA ILE A 225 19.53 -1.88 -11.83
C ILE A 225 20.25 -3.22 -11.95
N LYS A 226 19.58 -4.27 -12.46
CA LYS A 226 20.29 -5.38 -13.07
C LYS A 226 21.03 -4.74 -14.25
N THR A 227 22.17 -4.12 -13.99
CA THR A 227 23.22 -4.08 -14.97
C THR A 227 23.55 -5.56 -15.12
N ILE A 228 22.89 -6.19 -16.08
CA ILE A 228 23.49 -7.34 -16.74
C ILE A 228 24.75 -6.70 -17.26
N ASP A 229 25.87 -6.99 -16.61
CA ASP A 229 27.19 -6.59 -17.07
C ASP A 229 27.42 -7.43 -18.33
N ILE A 230 26.75 -7.00 -19.41
CA ILE A 230 26.92 -7.61 -20.71
C ILE A 230 28.26 -7.07 -21.15
N ASP A 231 29.26 -7.93 -21.12
CA ASP A 231 30.49 -7.65 -21.84
C ASP A 231 30.14 -7.46 -23.32
N ILE A 232 29.95 -6.19 -23.69
CA ILE A 232 29.54 -5.79 -25.04
C ILE A 232 30.57 -6.28 -26.08
N GLU A 233 31.85 -6.39 -25.69
CA GLU A 233 32.89 -6.89 -26.58
C GLU A 233 32.73 -8.40 -26.81
N ASP A 234 32.49 -9.17 -25.74
CA ASP A 234 32.25 -10.63 -25.85
C ASP A 234 30.95 -10.93 -26.62
N LEU A 235 29.88 -10.20 -26.32
CA LEU A 235 28.62 -10.30 -27.05
C LEU A 235 28.81 -9.97 -28.55
N THR A 236 29.54 -8.90 -28.86
CA THR A 236 29.83 -8.49 -30.23
C THR A 236 30.63 -9.55 -30.97
N LYS A 237 31.68 -10.13 -30.35
CA LYS A 237 32.47 -11.21 -30.91
C LYS A 237 31.60 -12.43 -31.23
N LYS A 238 30.78 -12.87 -30.30
CA LYS A 238 29.84 -13.98 -30.50
C LYS A 238 28.86 -13.73 -31.64
N LEU A 239 28.26 -12.54 -31.71
CA LEU A 239 27.34 -12.19 -32.81
C LEU A 239 28.04 -12.18 -34.18
N ILE A 240 29.32 -11.79 -34.26
CA ILE A 240 30.14 -11.87 -35.47
C ILE A 240 30.42 -13.35 -35.84
N GLU A 241 30.78 -14.20 -34.89
CA GLU A 241 30.99 -15.64 -35.09
C GLU A 241 29.72 -16.31 -35.64
N PHE A 242 28.53 -15.91 -35.16
CA PHE A 242 27.24 -16.37 -35.69
C PHE A 242 26.84 -15.73 -37.02
N LYS A 243 27.74 -14.94 -37.63
CA LYS A 243 27.54 -14.27 -38.95
C LYS A 243 26.33 -13.36 -38.99
N VAL A 244 25.98 -12.76 -37.86
CA VAL A 244 24.92 -11.72 -37.80
C VAL A 244 25.39 -10.48 -38.58
N PRO A 245 24.56 -9.89 -39.43
CA PRO A 245 24.94 -8.69 -40.23
C PRO A 245 25.29 -7.53 -39.28
N LYS A 246 26.35 -6.76 -39.60
CA LYS A 246 26.83 -5.65 -38.78
C LYS A 246 25.74 -4.63 -38.41
N ARG A 247 24.80 -4.38 -39.32
CA ARG A 247 23.67 -3.48 -39.08
C ARG A 247 22.71 -4.02 -37.99
N GLU A 248 22.52 -5.32 -37.90
CA GLU A 248 21.69 -5.95 -36.88
C GLU A 248 22.41 -6.01 -35.55
N ILE A 249 23.72 -6.29 -35.54
CA ILE A 249 24.57 -6.22 -34.34
C ILE A 249 24.47 -4.81 -33.71
N ALA A 250 24.58 -3.75 -34.50
CA ALA A 250 24.46 -2.39 -34.03
C ALA A 250 23.09 -2.09 -33.40
N LYS A 251 21.99 -2.60 -34.00
CA LYS A 251 20.64 -2.48 -33.45
C LYS A 251 20.48 -3.22 -32.11
N ILE A 252 21.00 -4.44 -32.03
CA ILE A 252 20.95 -5.26 -30.81
C ILE A 252 21.71 -4.55 -29.69
N ILE A 253 22.93 -4.11 -29.94
CA ILE A 253 23.76 -3.40 -28.96
C ILE A 253 23.11 -2.08 -28.54
N SER A 254 22.59 -1.31 -29.48
CA SER A 254 21.87 -0.07 -29.20
C SER A 254 20.63 -0.29 -28.33
N SER A 255 19.86 -1.36 -28.55
CA SER A 255 18.69 -1.69 -27.74
C SER A 255 19.04 -2.13 -26.31
N ILE A 256 20.21 -2.77 -26.12
CA ILE A 256 20.69 -3.24 -24.81
C ILE A 256 21.32 -2.12 -23.99
N THR A 257 22.09 -1.22 -24.66
CA THR A 257 22.84 -0.16 -23.99
C THR A 257 22.06 1.14 -23.84
N CYS A 258 20.85 1.25 -24.40
CA CYS A 258 20.08 2.50 -24.49
C CYS A 258 20.88 3.67 -25.10
N LEU A 259 21.97 3.41 -25.78
CA LEU A 259 22.76 4.43 -26.50
C LEU A 259 22.02 4.80 -27.78
N LEU A 260 21.50 6.02 -27.83
CA LEU A 260 21.00 6.60 -29.07
C LEU A 260 22.17 6.71 -30.06
N TYR A 261 22.10 5.94 -31.12
CA TYR A 261 23.04 6.06 -32.24
C TYR A 261 22.69 7.36 -32.99
N THR A 262 23.36 8.44 -32.63
CA THR A 262 23.45 9.58 -33.53
C THR A 262 24.41 9.19 -34.65
N SER A 263 23.85 8.76 -35.80
CA SER A 263 24.67 8.65 -37.04
C SER A 263 25.28 10.03 -37.31
N PRO A 264 26.62 10.11 -37.55
CA PRO A 264 27.23 11.35 -37.94
C PRO A 264 26.50 11.85 -39.22
N SER A 265 26.10 13.10 -39.18
CA SER A 265 25.50 13.77 -40.33
C SER A 265 26.48 13.72 -41.52
N PRO A 266 26.01 13.55 -42.75
CA PRO A 266 26.89 13.63 -43.93
C PRO A 266 27.71 14.94 -44.04
N ARG A 267 27.40 15.95 -43.23
CA ARG A 267 28.12 17.23 -43.15
C ARG A 267 29.38 17.21 -42.29
N ASP A 268 29.62 16.13 -41.53
CA ASP A 268 30.81 16.02 -40.65
C ASP A 268 32.04 15.48 -41.41
N PHE A 269 31.95 15.24 -42.71
CA PHE A 269 33.03 14.72 -43.56
C PHE A 269 33.52 15.75 -44.62
N GLU A 270 33.12 17.03 -44.54
CA GLU A 270 33.68 18.10 -45.33
C GLU A 270 34.47 19.06 -44.42
N ALA A 271 35.72 18.70 -44.11
CA ALA A 271 36.80 19.59 -43.69
C ALA A 271 38.15 18.93 -43.94
#